data_df4725e9e4f6d1964c53bc859c55f5f8
#
_entry.id   df4725e9e4f6d1964c53bc859c55f5f8
#
_cell.length_a   1.000
_cell.length_b   1.000
_cell.length_c   1.000
_cell.angle_alpha   90.00
_cell.angle_beta   90.00
_cell.angle_gamma   90.00
#
_symmetry.space_group_name_H-M   'P 1'
#
loop_
_entity.id
_entity.type
_entity.pdbx_description
1 polymer ?
#
loop_
_entity_poly.entity_id
_entity_poly.type
_entity_poly.pdbx_seq_one_letter_code
_entity_poly.pdbx_strand_id
1 'polypeptide(L)'
;EREGVQLVKILEGIPGERTKVNMNIQDSAWTKRQKNHHPIYIKKPSIKDYLLTFSIFVGCTVIGLVFQKLHFTDINIVTVYILGVLVTSIVTDGYLCGLVGSFLSVVLFCFFLTEPRMSFQTYAVGYPVTFLIMLISSVLTGTLAAKLKDHARLSEQQAFRTQILFDTDRLLQQAKNSEEILCVTCKQLVRLLNRDIVAYIVKNNDLSEGKMFFNNTNKRNGEYLTSEEQCVARWAYENGQRAGVTTTHFSSAKCLYLSIRSGESVYGVIGIPVKKDAMDSFEYSILLSVINECALAMENSQNAIEKEKNAILAKNEQLRADLLRAISHDLRTPLCSISGNADMLLNNERCLDDITKQQIYTDIYDDAEWLIGVVENLLSVTRLNDGRLKIKFTDQLLDEVIAESLRHISRKHDAYKIQVECEELILAHMDVRLIIQVLVNLIDNAIKYTPQGSTICIRGLRTDGRAQISVE
;
A
#
# COMPACT_ATOMS: atom_id res chain seq x y z
N GLU A 1 -13.04 -7.74 30.99
CA GLU A 1 -11.85 -7.12 31.60
C GLU A 1 -10.53 -7.83 31.24
N ARG A 2 -10.50 -9.13 30.97
CA ARG A 2 -9.23 -9.82 30.59
C ARG A 2 -8.81 -9.64 29.13
N GLU A 3 -9.71 -9.42 28.21
CA GLU A 3 -9.35 -9.14 26.80
C GLU A 3 -9.01 -7.68 26.53
N GLY A 4 -9.55 -6.72 27.29
CA GLY A 4 -9.21 -5.31 27.19
C GLY A 4 -7.83 -4.97 27.73
N VAL A 5 -7.32 -5.70 28.72
CA VAL A 5 -5.99 -5.49 29.33
C VAL A 5 -4.88 -6.04 28.43
N GLN A 6 -5.14 -7.03 27.58
CA GLN A 6 -4.14 -7.51 26.60
C GLN A 6 -3.95 -6.53 25.44
N LEU A 7 -4.99 -5.80 25.02
CA LEU A 7 -4.87 -4.83 23.93
C LEU A 7 -4.09 -3.56 24.34
N VAL A 8 -4.24 -3.13 25.60
CA VAL A 8 -3.49 -1.97 26.12
C VAL A 8 -2.01 -2.33 26.36
N LYS A 9 -1.68 -3.55 26.77
CA LYS A 9 -0.28 -4.00 26.91
C LYS A 9 0.45 -4.20 25.59
N ILE A 10 -0.27 -4.44 24.48
CA ILE A 10 0.34 -4.53 23.14
C ILE A 10 0.68 -3.13 22.59
N LEU A 11 0.00 -2.08 23.04
CA LEU A 11 0.26 -0.70 22.60
C LEU A 11 1.36 0.02 23.42
N GLU A 12 1.64 -0.41 24.64
CA GLU A 12 2.73 0.13 25.48
C GLU A 12 4.09 -0.56 25.29
N GLY A 13 4.17 -1.63 24.53
CA GLY A 13 5.35 -2.48 24.33
C GLY A 13 6.14 -2.27 23.05
N ILE A 14 6.24 -1.04 22.50
CA ILE A 14 7.20 -0.72 21.43
C ILE A 14 8.31 0.18 21.98
N PRO A 15 9.28 -0.36 22.71
CA PRO A 15 10.60 0.23 22.78
C PRO A 15 11.32 -0.15 21.49
N GLY A 16 11.89 0.85 20.81
CA GLY A 16 12.75 0.67 19.66
C GLY A 16 14.01 -0.13 19.96
N GLU A 17 13.90 -1.43 20.18
CA GLU A 17 15.04 -2.33 20.21
C GLU A 17 14.63 -3.78 19.93
N ARG A 18 15.40 -4.38 18.99
CA ARG A 18 15.50 -5.80 18.66
C ARG A 18 14.66 -6.37 17.53
N THR A 19 14.99 -5.93 16.31
CA THR A 19 15.11 -6.87 15.20
C THR A 19 16.54 -6.77 14.62
N LYS A 20 17.53 -7.11 15.44
CA LYS A 20 18.96 -7.19 15.05
C LYS A 20 19.41 -8.60 14.68
N VAL A 21 18.52 -9.50 14.30
CA VAL A 21 18.91 -10.87 13.98
C VAL A 21 18.49 -11.16 12.54
N ASN A 22 19.43 -11.20 11.64
CA ASN A 22 19.45 -11.60 10.21
C ASN A 22 19.60 -10.52 9.14
N MET A 23 19.92 -9.27 9.47
CA MET A 23 20.17 -8.21 8.48
C MET A 23 21.63 -8.10 7.99
N ASN A 24 22.58 -8.75 8.66
CA ASN A 24 24.03 -8.53 8.41
C ASN A 24 24.64 -9.28 7.21
N ILE A 25 23.98 -10.26 6.62
CA ILE A 25 24.55 -11.02 5.48
C ILE A 25 24.17 -10.42 4.15
N GLN A 26 22.98 -9.81 4.04
CA GLN A 26 22.57 -9.10 2.82
C GLN A 26 23.16 -7.70 2.70
N ASP A 27 23.40 -6.97 3.80
CA ASP A 27 23.93 -5.61 3.79
C ASP A 27 25.36 -5.51 3.27
N SER A 28 26.21 -6.54 3.49
CA SER A 28 27.57 -6.56 2.97
C SER A 28 27.65 -6.79 1.46
N ALA A 29 26.68 -7.49 0.88
CA ALA A 29 26.57 -7.71 -0.56
C ALA A 29 26.05 -6.46 -1.29
N TRP A 30 25.13 -5.73 -0.65
CA TRP A 30 24.54 -4.49 -1.16
C TRP A 30 25.55 -3.35 -1.23
N THR A 31 26.31 -3.11 -0.17
CA THR A 31 27.34 -2.07 -0.11
C THR A 31 28.52 -2.34 -1.05
N LYS A 32 28.85 -3.60 -1.33
CA LYS A 32 29.87 -3.95 -2.34
C LYS A 32 29.39 -3.74 -3.77
N ARG A 33 28.09 -3.99 -4.08
CA ARG A 33 27.52 -3.75 -5.41
C ARG A 33 27.42 -2.25 -5.72
N GLN A 34 27.09 -1.40 -4.74
CA GLN A 34 26.97 0.05 -4.94
C GLN A 34 28.29 0.74 -5.33
N LYS A 35 29.44 0.23 -4.90
CA LYS A 35 30.76 0.80 -5.23
C LYS A 35 31.19 0.62 -6.71
N ASN A 36 30.53 -0.25 -7.46
CA ASN A 36 30.91 -0.59 -8.84
C ASN A 36 30.01 0.05 -9.91
N HIS A 37 28.95 0.78 -9.53
CA HIS A 37 28.05 1.43 -10.48
C HIS A 37 28.48 2.86 -10.75
N HIS A 38 29.49 3.05 -11.60
CA HIS A 38 29.80 4.34 -12.22
C HIS A 38 29.04 4.52 -13.53
N PRO A 39 28.62 5.78 -13.86
CA PRO A 39 27.87 6.08 -15.07
C PRO A 39 28.66 5.74 -16.33
N ILE A 40 27.93 5.58 -17.44
CA ILE A 40 28.47 5.40 -18.78
C ILE A 40 29.16 6.71 -19.20
N TYR A 41 30.29 7.03 -18.59
CA TYR A 41 31.26 7.92 -19.16
C TYR A 41 32.16 7.06 -20.03
N ILE A 42 32.42 7.47 -21.28
CA ILE A 42 33.56 6.97 -22.06
C ILE A 42 34.80 7.30 -21.21
N LYS A 43 35.13 6.40 -20.32
CA LYS A 43 36.24 6.57 -19.39
C LYS A 43 37.47 6.63 -20.25
N LYS A 44 38.13 7.79 -20.25
CA LYS A 44 39.45 7.89 -20.89
C LYS A 44 40.32 6.81 -20.26
N PRO A 45 41.01 5.97 -21.08
CA PRO A 45 41.83 4.89 -20.56
C PRO A 45 42.82 5.43 -19.56
N SER A 46 42.94 4.76 -18.43
CA SER A 46 43.93 5.09 -17.40
C SER A 46 45.31 4.69 -17.86
N ILE A 47 46.36 5.32 -17.31
CA ILE A 47 47.76 4.90 -17.53
C ILE A 47 47.92 3.40 -17.24
N LYS A 48 47.20 2.87 -16.29
CA LYS A 48 47.18 1.43 -15.99
C LYS A 48 46.68 0.58 -17.15
N ASP A 49 45.68 1.03 -17.90
CA ASP A 49 45.12 0.30 -19.04
C ASP A 49 46.13 0.24 -20.20
N TYR A 50 46.89 1.29 -20.43
CA TYR A 50 47.97 1.30 -21.43
C TYR A 50 49.11 0.37 -21.03
N LEU A 51 49.53 0.37 -19.75
CA LEU A 51 50.56 -0.53 -19.24
C LEU A 51 50.11 -1.99 -19.34
N LEU A 52 48.86 -2.29 -19.03
CA LEU A 52 48.30 -3.63 -19.14
C LEU A 52 48.24 -4.07 -20.60
N THR A 53 47.79 -3.21 -21.52
CA THR A 53 47.79 -3.48 -22.96
C THR A 53 49.18 -3.83 -23.43
N PHE A 54 50.18 -3.01 -23.06
CA PHE A 54 51.57 -3.25 -23.42
C PHE A 54 52.10 -4.58 -22.90
N SER A 55 51.82 -4.92 -21.63
CA SER A 55 52.20 -6.21 -21.02
C SER A 55 51.58 -7.42 -21.74
N ILE A 56 50.32 -7.34 -22.15
CA ILE A 56 49.63 -8.40 -22.90
C ILE A 56 50.33 -8.63 -24.24
N PHE A 57 50.63 -7.56 -24.98
CA PHE A 57 51.28 -7.68 -26.30
C PHE A 57 52.73 -8.15 -26.22
N VAL A 58 53.49 -7.77 -25.19
CA VAL A 58 54.80 -8.35 -24.90
C VAL A 58 54.66 -9.86 -24.68
N GLY A 59 53.69 -10.30 -23.90
CA GLY A 59 53.41 -11.73 -23.70
C GLY A 59 53.06 -12.43 -25.01
N CYS A 60 52.20 -11.87 -25.84
CA CYS A 60 51.84 -12.42 -27.16
C CYS A 60 53.09 -12.55 -28.07
N THR A 61 53.96 -11.54 -28.04
CA THR A 61 55.21 -11.58 -28.84
C THR A 61 56.15 -12.65 -28.36
N VAL A 62 56.32 -12.85 -27.06
CA VAL A 62 57.16 -13.93 -26.49
C VAL A 62 56.58 -15.30 -26.90
N ILE A 63 55.27 -15.50 -26.78
CA ILE A 63 54.58 -16.74 -27.18
C ILE A 63 54.78 -16.95 -28.70
N GLY A 64 54.63 -15.90 -29.52
CA GLY A 64 54.87 -15.97 -30.97
C GLY A 64 56.28 -16.40 -31.33
N LEU A 65 57.30 -15.88 -30.63
CA LEU A 65 58.69 -16.27 -30.83
C LEU A 65 58.98 -17.68 -30.43
N VAL A 66 58.30 -18.18 -29.36
CA VAL A 66 58.39 -19.59 -28.94
C VAL A 66 57.75 -20.51 -29.99
N PHE A 67 56.57 -20.14 -30.52
CA PHE A 67 55.87 -20.90 -31.57
C PHE A 67 56.71 -20.99 -32.83
N GLN A 68 57.41 -19.87 -33.20
CA GLN A 68 58.29 -19.85 -34.36
C GLN A 68 59.51 -20.81 -34.15
N LYS A 69 60.11 -20.83 -32.97
CA LYS A 69 61.18 -21.78 -32.65
C LYS A 69 60.73 -23.26 -32.70
N LEU A 70 59.48 -23.50 -32.41
CA LEU A 70 58.84 -24.82 -32.47
C LEU A 70 58.31 -25.21 -33.86
N HIS A 71 58.60 -24.35 -34.88
CA HIS A 71 58.15 -24.55 -36.28
C HIS A 71 56.64 -24.61 -36.47
N PHE A 72 55.85 -23.88 -35.61
CA PHE A 72 54.41 -23.70 -35.83
C PHE A 72 54.18 -22.80 -37.03
N THR A 73 53.02 -22.93 -37.66
CA THR A 73 52.62 -22.13 -38.79
C THR A 73 52.34 -20.67 -38.41
N ASP A 74 52.54 -19.70 -39.32
CA ASP A 74 52.24 -18.29 -39.10
C ASP A 74 50.80 -18.05 -38.69
N ILE A 75 49.87 -18.90 -39.12
CA ILE A 75 48.44 -18.85 -38.77
C ILE A 75 48.24 -18.97 -37.24
N ASN A 76 48.97 -19.87 -36.59
CA ASN A 76 48.91 -20.04 -35.15
C ASN A 76 49.39 -18.81 -34.40
N ILE A 77 50.41 -18.17 -34.91
CA ILE A 77 50.98 -16.93 -34.32
C ILE A 77 49.98 -15.77 -34.48
N VAL A 78 49.40 -15.60 -35.65
CA VAL A 78 48.33 -14.60 -35.89
C VAL A 78 47.17 -14.76 -34.92
N THR A 79 46.75 -16.03 -34.64
CA THR A 79 45.66 -16.33 -33.69
C THR A 79 46.00 -15.86 -32.27
N VAL A 80 47.27 -15.99 -31.83
CA VAL A 80 47.71 -15.49 -30.52
C VAL A 80 47.57 -13.96 -30.41
N TYR A 81 47.89 -13.22 -31.45
CA TYR A 81 47.73 -11.76 -31.45
C TYR A 81 46.26 -11.36 -31.46
N ILE A 82 45.38 -12.05 -32.22
CA ILE A 82 43.93 -11.82 -32.19
C ILE A 82 43.36 -12.09 -30.78
N LEU A 83 43.81 -13.18 -30.14
CA LEU A 83 43.47 -13.46 -28.76
C LEU A 83 43.94 -12.38 -27.79
N GLY A 84 45.16 -11.83 -28.00
CA GLY A 84 45.69 -10.69 -27.24
C GLY A 84 44.80 -9.46 -27.35
N VAL A 85 44.30 -9.14 -28.55
CA VAL A 85 43.32 -8.05 -28.75
C VAL A 85 42.02 -8.32 -28.00
N LEU A 86 41.50 -9.55 -28.07
CA LEU A 86 40.28 -9.95 -27.34
C LEU A 86 40.45 -9.77 -25.83
N VAL A 87 41.55 -10.29 -25.26
CA VAL A 87 41.86 -10.17 -23.82
C VAL A 87 42.00 -8.73 -23.41
N THR A 88 42.71 -7.91 -24.19
CA THR A 88 42.84 -6.47 -23.96
C THR A 88 41.47 -5.79 -23.93
N SER A 89 40.60 -6.07 -24.90
CA SER A 89 39.27 -5.47 -24.98
C SER A 89 38.36 -5.85 -23.85
N ILE A 90 38.54 -7.05 -23.24
CA ILE A 90 37.76 -7.52 -22.09
C ILE A 90 38.29 -6.87 -20.79
N VAL A 91 39.61 -6.81 -20.62
CA VAL A 91 40.22 -6.41 -19.34
C VAL A 91 40.30 -4.90 -19.20
N THR A 92 40.56 -4.17 -20.29
CA THR A 92 40.67 -2.67 -20.28
C THR A 92 39.30 -2.02 -20.44
N ASP A 93 39.18 -0.76 -19.98
CA ASP A 93 37.97 0.04 -20.13
C ASP A 93 38.04 0.94 -21.36
N GLY A 94 37.15 0.71 -22.35
CA GLY A 94 36.93 1.56 -23.53
C GLY A 94 37.44 0.99 -24.85
N TYR A 95 36.91 1.50 -25.96
CA TYR A 95 37.22 1.09 -27.33
C TYR A 95 38.64 1.41 -27.76
N LEU A 96 39.26 2.46 -27.16
CA LEU A 96 40.58 2.96 -27.58
C LEU A 96 41.68 1.94 -27.37
N CYS A 97 41.70 1.22 -26.24
CA CYS A 97 42.71 0.21 -25.97
C CYS A 97 42.62 -0.98 -26.94
N GLY A 98 41.40 -1.41 -27.31
CA GLY A 98 41.19 -2.46 -28.29
C GLY A 98 41.62 -2.04 -29.69
N LEU A 99 41.35 -0.79 -30.10
CA LEU A 99 41.74 -0.26 -31.40
C LEU A 99 43.27 -0.06 -31.50
N VAL A 100 43.88 0.50 -30.46
CA VAL A 100 45.36 0.63 -30.35
C VAL A 100 46.03 -0.75 -30.34
N GLY A 101 45.43 -1.72 -29.59
CA GLY A 101 45.90 -3.10 -29.57
C GLY A 101 45.82 -3.77 -30.94
N SER A 102 44.72 -3.54 -31.69
CA SER A 102 44.60 -4.08 -33.07
C SER A 102 45.70 -3.57 -34.00
N PHE A 103 46.02 -2.26 -33.92
CA PHE A 103 47.12 -1.70 -34.70
C PHE A 103 48.46 -2.24 -34.22
N LEU A 104 48.69 -2.27 -32.91
CA LEU A 104 49.95 -2.76 -32.30
C LEU A 104 50.20 -4.23 -32.61
N SER A 105 49.16 -5.07 -32.69
CA SER A 105 49.26 -6.49 -33.05
C SER A 105 49.85 -6.69 -34.44
N VAL A 106 49.44 -5.88 -35.43
CA VAL A 106 49.96 -5.98 -36.80
C VAL A 106 51.42 -5.47 -36.83
N VAL A 107 51.72 -4.37 -36.17
CA VAL A 107 53.09 -3.79 -36.13
C VAL A 107 54.08 -4.76 -35.47
N LEU A 108 53.73 -5.35 -34.32
CA LEU A 108 54.59 -6.31 -33.61
C LEU A 108 54.79 -7.61 -34.39
N PHE A 109 53.72 -8.13 -35.01
CA PHE A 109 53.81 -9.30 -35.86
C PHE A 109 54.75 -9.04 -37.06
N CYS A 110 54.57 -7.91 -37.76
CA CYS A 110 55.41 -7.53 -38.89
C CYS A 110 56.88 -7.37 -38.49
N PHE A 111 57.14 -6.73 -37.34
CA PHE A 111 58.52 -6.38 -36.95
C PHE A 111 59.30 -7.58 -36.38
N PHE A 112 58.67 -8.43 -35.56
CA PHE A 112 59.37 -9.49 -34.84
C PHE A 112 59.31 -10.87 -35.52
N LEU A 113 58.30 -11.15 -36.31
CA LEU A 113 57.94 -12.50 -36.73
C LEU A 113 58.03 -12.70 -38.25
N THR A 114 58.02 -11.64 -39.07
CA THR A 114 58.19 -11.75 -40.53
C THR A 114 59.66 -11.68 -40.93
N GLU A 115 60.04 -12.37 -42.02
CA GLU A 115 61.38 -12.30 -42.58
C GLU A 115 61.49 -11.20 -43.68
N PRO A 116 62.55 -10.34 -43.69
CA PRO A 116 63.69 -10.29 -42.76
C PRO A 116 63.29 -9.69 -41.40
N ARG A 117 63.73 -10.30 -40.28
CA ARG A 117 63.43 -9.86 -38.92
C ARG A 117 63.96 -8.45 -38.63
N MET A 118 63.22 -7.72 -37.71
CA MET A 118 63.55 -6.34 -37.34
C MET A 118 63.50 -5.38 -38.52
N SER A 119 62.72 -5.69 -39.53
CA SER A 119 62.53 -4.85 -40.72
C SER A 119 61.03 -4.78 -41.05
N PHE A 120 60.63 -3.66 -41.64
CA PHE A 120 59.26 -3.51 -42.18
C PHE A 120 59.19 -3.91 -43.66
N GLN A 121 60.31 -4.41 -44.26
CA GLN A 121 60.35 -4.88 -45.62
C GLN A 121 59.95 -6.36 -45.65
N THR A 122 58.90 -6.68 -46.39
CA THR A 122 58.43 -8.06 -46.59
C THR A 122 58.60 -8.47 -48.02
N TYR A 123 59.38 -9.56 -48.31
CA TYR A 123 59.61 -10.05 -49.63
C TYR A 123 58.57 -11.04 -50.15
N ALA A 124 57.78 -11.62 -49.25
CA ALA A 124 56.74 -12.59 -49.63
C ALA A 124 55.43 -11.90 -50.02
N VAL A 125 54.93 -12.18 -51.22
CA VAL A 125 53.72 -11.55 -51.81
C VAL A 125 52.44 -11.75 -50.95
N GLY A 126 52.42 -12.76 -50.06
CA GLY A 126 51.21 -13.09 -49.22
C GLY A 126 51.06 -12.27 -47.96
N TYR A 127 52.12 -11.64 -47.39
CA TYR A 127 52.05 -10.94 -46.12
C TYR A 127 51.11 -9.73 -46.10
N PRO A 128 51.02 -8.88 -47.11
CA PRO A 128 50.08 -7.76 -47.11
C PRO A 128 48.64 -8.16 -46.93
N VAL A 129 48.25 -9.31 -47.50
CA VAL A 129 46.90 -9.90 -47.36
C VAL A 129 46.71 -10.40 -45.93
N THR A 130 47.71 -11.07 -45.34
CA THR A 130 47.65 -11.54 -43.94
C THR A 130 47.52 -10.36 -42.95
N PHE A 131 48.27 -9.27 -43.17
CA PHE A 131 48.16 -8.07 -42.34
C PHE A 131 46.78 -7.43 -42.43
N LEU A 132 46.20 -7.36 -43.62
CA LEU A 132 44.87 -6.81 -43.84
C LEU A 132 43.80 -7.67 -43.09
N ILE A 133 43.84 -9.00 -43.26
CA ILE A 133 42.94 -9.92 -42.60
C ILE A 133 43.10 -9.86 -41.08
N MET A 134 44.34 -9.82 -40.57
CA MET A 134 44.65 -9.69 -39.15
C MET A 134 44.13 -8.39 -38.58
N LEU A 135 44.31 -7.26 -39.27
CA LEU A 135 43.76 -5.98 -38.84
C LEU A 135 42.25 -5.97 -38.76
N ILE A 136 41.58 -6.45 -39.83
CA ILE A 136 40.13 -6.53 -39.89
C ILE A 136 39.61 -7.43 -38.77
N SER A 137 40.16 -8.65 -38.62
CA SER A 137 39.73 -9.60 -37.57
C SER A 137 39.94 -9.03 -36.16
N SER A 138 41.08 -8.37 -35.91
CA SER A 138 41.39 -7.75 -34.63
C SER A 138 40.42 -6.57 -34.31
N VAL A 139 40.14 -5.70 -35.26
CA VAL A 139 39.19 -4.61 -35.09
C VAL A 139 37.77 -5.14 -34.85
N LEU A 140 37.31 -6.14 -35.62
CA LEU A 140 35.99 -6.77 -35.45
C LEU A 140 35.91 -7.41 -34.08
N THR A 141 36.90 -8.22 -33.67
CA THR A 141 36.91 -8.90 -32.36
C THR A 141 36.93 -7.89 -31.22
N GLY A 142 37.78 -6.87 -31.30
CA GLY A 142 37.86 -5.82 -30.28
C GLY A 142 36.56 -5.03 -30.12
N THR A 143 35.94 -4.63 -31.25
CA THR A 143 34.67 -3.88 -31.22
C THR A 143 33.51 -4.75 -30.70
N LEU A 144 33.48 -6.02 -31.08
CA LEU A 144 32.45 -6.95 -30.62
C LEU A 144 32.56 -7.22 -29.10
N ALA A 145 33.81 -7.44 -28.61
CA ALA A 145 34.06 -7.64 -27.19
C ALA A 145 33.68 -6.41 -26.35
N ALA A 146 34.02 -5.20 -26.84
CA ALA A 146 33.62 -3.96 -26.17
C ALA A 146 32.09 -3.77 -26.15
N LYS A 147 31.39 -4.04 -27.25
CA LYS A 147 29.92 -4.01 -27.29
C LYS A 147 29.28 -5.01 -26.35
N LEU A 148 29.78 -6.24 -26.28
CA LEU A 148 29.26 -7.26 -25.35
C LEU A 148 29.44 -6.84 -23.90
N LYS A 149 30.60 -6.22 -23.57
CA LYS A 149 30.84 -5.69 -22.22
C LYS A 149 29.85 -4.58 -21.85
N ASP A 150 29.58 -3.65 -22.76
CA ASP A 150 28.62 -2.57 -22.57
C ASP A 150 27.21 -3.10 -22.42
N HIS A 151 26.81 -4.06 -23.26
CA HIS A 151 25.49 -4.73 -23.12
C HIS A 151 25.35 -5.48 -21.80
N ALA A 152 26.39 -6.17 -21.36
CA ALA A 152 26.37 -6.87 -20.06
C ALA A 152 26.20 -5.88 -18.90
N ARG A 153 26.89 -4.73 -18.91
CA ARG A 153 26.74 -3.66 -17.92
C ARG A 153 25.34 -3.05 -17.90
N LEU A 154 24.79 -2.74 -19.07
CA LEU A 154 23.44 -2.21 -19.20
C LEU A 154 22.39 -3.21 -18.68
N SER A 155 22.55 -4.49 -19.04
CA SER A 155 21.67 -5.56 -18.56
C SER A 155 21.71 -5.71 -17.03
N GLU A 156 22.91 -5.64 -16.44
CA GLU A 156 23.08 -5.68 -14.98
C GLU A 156 22.41 -4.48 -14.30
N GLN A 157 22.53 -3.27 -14.84
CA GLN A 157 21.87 -2.08 -14.33
C GLN A 157 20.35 -2.20 -14.43
N GLN A 158 19.82 -2.71 -15.55
CA GLN A 158 18.39 -2.92 -15.72
C GLN A 158 17.85 -3.99 -14.76
N ALA A 159 18.56 -5.11 -14.59
CA ALA A 159 18.20 -6.16 -13.65
C ALA A 159 18.18 -5.63 -12.22
N PHE A 160 19.17 -4.85 -11.82
CA PHE A 160 19.26 -4.22 -10.50
C PHE A 160 18.08 -3.24 -10.27
N ARG A 161 17.77 -2.39 -11.26
CA ARG A 161 16.62 -1.48 -11.18
C ARG A 161 15.29 -2.24 -11.01
N THR A 162 15.10 -3.29 -11.81
CA THR A 162 13.87 -4.12 -11.74
C THR A 162 13.74 -4.78 -10.38
N GLN A 163 14.83 -5.29 -9.82
CA GLN A 163 14.84 -5.89 -8.49
C GLN A 163 14.46 -4.88 -7.41
N ILE A 164 15.01 -3.66 -7.46
CA ILE A 164 14.64 -2.58 -6.53
C ILE A 164 13.16 -2.29 -6.58
N LEU A 165 12.59 -2.14 -7.79
CA LEU A 165 11.18 -1.84 -7.96
C LEU A 165 10.30 -2.97 -7.41
N PHE A 166 10.64 -4.21 -7.70
CA PHE A 166 9.93 -5.39 -7.17
C PHE A 166 9.96 -5.46 -5.64
N ASP A 167 11.14 -5.25 -5.04
CA ASP A 167 11.29 -5.25 -3.58
C ASP A 167 10.51 -4.08 -2.95
N THR A 168 10.51 -2.91 -3.61
CA THR A 168 9.76 -1.74 -3.15
C THR A 168 8.26 -1.99 -3.23
N ASP A 169 7.74 -2.47 -4.37
CA ASP A 169 6.32 -2.79 -4.54
C ASP A 169 5.85 -3.79 -3.48
N ARG A 170 6.60 -4.88 -3.26
CA ARG A 170 6.29 -5.86 -2.21
C ARG A 170 6.19 -5.25 -0.81
N LEU A 171 7.05 -4.30 -0.47
CA LEU A 171 7.02 -3.61 0.82
C LEU A 171 5.83 -2.65 0.91
N LEU A 172 5.50 -1.95 -0.18
CA LEU A 172 4.37 -1.02 -0.24
C LEU A 172 3.01 -1.72 -0.16
N GLN A 173 2.88 -2.92 -0.73
CA GLN A 173 1.65 -3.73 -0.62
C GLN A 173 1.33 -4.18 0.80
N GLN A 174 2.32 -4.22 1.71
CA GLN A 174 2.11 -4.56 3.12
C GLN A 174 1.68 -3.36 3.98
N ALA A 175 1.83 -2.16 3.47
CA ALA A 175 1.49 -0.93 4.19
C ALA A 175 -0.03 -0.71 4.18
N LYS A 176 -0.58 -0.34 5.36
CA LYS A 176 -2.03 -0.23 5.59
C LYS A 176 -2.60 1.15 5.33
N ASN A 177 -1.76 2.17 5.36
CA ASN A 177 -2.18 3.57 5.21
C ASN A 177 -1.09 4.42 4.55
N SER A 178 -1.47 5.61 4.09
CA SER A 178 -0.57 6.54 3.38
C SER A 178 0.66 6.95 4.20
N GLU A 179 0.57 7.02 5.54
CA GLU A 179 1.72 7.34 6.39
C GLU A 179 2.74 6.20 6.42
N GLU A 180 2.26 4.97 6.47
CA GLU A 180 3.09 3.77 6.46
C GLU A 180 3.75 3.59 5.09
N ILE A 181 3.01 3.83 4.00
CA ILE A 181 3.55 3.85 2.62
C ILE A 181 4.71 4.84 2.53
N LEU A 182 4.52 6.10 2.99
CA LEU A 182 5.57 7.11 2.98
C LEU A 182 6.77 6.69 3.83
N CYS A 183 6.54 6.14 5.02
CA CYS A 183 7.60 5.70 5.93
C CYS A 183 8.45 4.58 5.30
N VAL A 184 7.81 3.58 4.68
CA VAL A 184 8.48 2.48 3.97
C VAL A 184 9.29 3.01 2.80
N THR A 185 8.69 3.89 1.98
CA THR A 185 9.35 4.54 0.84
C THR A 185 10.59 5.31 1.28
N CYS A 186 10.48 6.15 2.32
CA CYS A 186 11.61 6.93 2.81
C CYS A 186 12.73 6.06 3.37
N LYS A 187 12.42 5.01 4.13
CA LYS A 187 13.42 4.05 4.60
C LYS A 187 14.13 3.35 3.46
N GLN A 188 13.39 2.95 2.43
CA GLN A 188 13.97 2.33 1.24
C GLN A 188 14.86 3.30 0.48
N LEU A 189 14.43 4.56 0.29
CA LEU A 189 15.24 5.59 -0.37
C LEU A 189 16.50 5.95 0.42
N VAL A 190 16.42 6.06 1.77
CA VAL A 190 17.60 6.26 2.64
C VAL A 190 18.63 5.15 2.41
N ARG A 191 18.16 3.91 2.33
CA ARG A 191 19.00 2.73 2.11
C ARG A 191 19.61 2.69 0.71
N LEU A 192 18.83 3.05 -0.31
CA LEU A 192 19.26 3.02 -1.72
C LEU A 192 20.22 4.15 -2.07
N LEU A 193 19.94 5.36 -1.59
CA LEU A 193 20.71 6.56 -1.92
C LEU A 193 21.83 6.85 -0.93
N ASN A 194 21.86 6.16 0.21
CA ASN A 194 22.79 6.41 1.31
C ASN A 194 22.78 7.88 1.77
N ARG A 195 21.61 8.54 1.72
CA ARG A 195 21.36 9.96 2.05
C ARG A 195 20.23 10.09 3.04
N ASP A 196 20.24 11.16 3.83
CA ASP A 196 19.10 11.53 4.68
C ASP A 196 17.94 11.98 3.80
N ILE A 197 16.70 11.81 4.29
CA ILE A 197 15.48 12.18 3.59
C ILE A 197 14.55 12.93 4.52
N VAL A 198 13.95 13.99 4.02
CA VAL A 198 12.84 14.71 4.66
C VAL A 198 11.57 14.37 3.90
N ALA A 199 10.48 14.06 4.60
CA ALA A 199 9.22 13.73 3.96
C ALA A 199 8.06 14.48 4.60
N TYR A 200 7.13 14.91 3.77
CA TYR A 200 5.90 15.60 4.12
C TYR A 200 4.74 14.85 3.51
N ILE A 201 3.70 14.57 4.32
CA ILE A 201 2.46 13.96 3.84
C ILE A 201 1.36 15.01 3.72
N VAL A 202 0.48 14.87 2.76
CA VAL A 202 -0.71 15.73 2.63
C VAL A 202 -1.81 15.20 3.55
N LYS A 203 -2.31 16.07 4.45
CA LYS A 203 -3.47 15.83 5.31
C LYS A 203 -4.43 17.00 5.20
N ASN A 204 -5.71 16.73 4.98
CA ASN A 204 -6.75 17.78 4.89
C ASN A 204 -6.39 18.91 3.90
N ASN A 205 -5.81 18.58 2.75
CA ASN A 205 -5.39 19.53 1.73
C ASN A 205 -4.24 20.47 2.14
N ASP A 206 -3.48 20.14 3.18
CA ASP A 206 -2.26 20.87 3.57
C ASP A 206 -1.12 19.90 3.86
N LEU A 207 0.13 20.39 3.84
CA LEU A 207 1.31 19.61 4.20
C LEU A 207 1.42 19.45 5.71
N SER A 208 1.65 18.24 6.16
CA SER A 208 1.99 17.93 7.56
C SER A 208 3.36 18.51 7.93
N GLU A 209 3.70 18.44 9.23
CA GLU A 209 5.07 18.65 9.66
C GLU A 209 6.04 17.66 9.00
N GLY A 210 7.23 18.14 8.66
CA GLY A 210 8.27 17.33 8.01
C GLY A 210 8.82 16.26 8.96
N LYS A 211 8.92 15.03 8.48
CA LYS A 211 9.58 13.92 9.19
C LYS A 211 10.94 13.63 8.57
N MET A 212 11.99 13.51 9.40
CA MET A 212 13.32 13.14 8.94
C MET A 212 13.58 11.64 9.05
N PHE A 213 14.23 11.10 8.03
CA PHE A 213 14.72 9.74 7.96
C PHE A 213 16.25 9.80 7.77
N PHE A 214 16.98 9.28 8.76
CA PHE A 214 18.44 9.38 8.81
C PHE A 214 19.10 8.12 8.28
N ASN A 215 20.17 8.33 7.52
CA ASN A 215 21.04 7.24 7.09
C ASN A 215 21.97 6.77 8.24
N ASN A 216 22.39 7.69 9.12
CA ASN A 216 23.27 7.39 10.23
C ASN A 216 22.71 7.96 11.53
N THR A 217 22.46 7.11 12.54
CA THR A 217 21.82 7.47 13.79
C THR A 217 22.59 8.47 14.65
N ASN A 218 23.86 8.75 14.32
CA ASN A 218 24.73 9.64 15.08
C ASN A 218 24.66 11.14 14.69
N LYS A 219 23.91 11.51 13.65
CA LYS A 219 23.72 12.90 13.23
C LYS A 219 22.25 13.31 13.29
N ARG A 220 21.80 13.75 14.45
CA ARG A 220 20.50 14.42 14.58
C ARG A 220 20.72 15.92 14.33
N ASN A 221 20.73 16.34 13.07
CA ASN A 221 20.73 17.76 12.72
C ASN A 221 19.35 18.14 12.20
N GLY A 222 18.60 18.96 12.96
CA GLY A 222 17.36 19.61 12.51
C GLY A 222 17.57 20.66 11.41
N GLU A 223 18.69 20.62 10.72
CA GLU A 223 19.19 21.60 9.76
C GLU A 223 18.33 21.69 8.47
N TYR A 224 17.52 20.68 8.21
CA TYR A 224 16.66 20.56 7.01
C TYR A 224 15.16 20.73 7.31
N LEU A 225 14.78 21.02 8.59
CA LEU A 225 13.38 21.25 8.99
C LEU A 225 13.17 22.74 9.36
N THR A 226 13.84 23.66 8.69
CA THR A 226 13.66 25.10 8.87
C THR A 226 12.38 25.58 8.18
N SER A 227 11.85 26.72 8.64
CA SER A 227 10.69 27.36 8.01
C SER A 227 10.92 27.66 6.52
N GLU A 228 12.17 28.01 6.14
CA GLU A 228 12.55 28.26 4.77
C GLU A 228 12.45 26.99 3.91
N GLU A 229 12.97 25.87 4.39
CA GLU A 229 12.87 24.57 3.69
C GLU A 229 11.43 24.08 3.59
N GLN A 230 10.61 24.34 4.61
CA GLN A 230 9.18 24.03 4.58
C GLN A 230 8.42 24.86 3.53
N CYS A 231 8.78 26.15 3.34
CA CYS A 231 8.20 26.96 2.26
C CYS A 231 8.52 26.39 0.88
N VAL A 232 9.74 25.89 0.65
CA VAL A 232 10.13 25.25 -0.62
C VAL A 232 9.35 23.95 -0.84
N ALA A 233 9.18 23.13 0.22
CA ALA A 233 8.38 21.92 0.16
C ALA A 233 6.91 22.23 -0.16
N ARG A 234 6.34 23.29 0.43
CA ARG A 234 4.98 23.75 0.16
C ARG A 234 4.82 24.21 -1.28
N TRP A 235 5.76 24.96 -1.82
CA TRP A 235 5.75 25.36 -3.22
C TRP A 235 5.77 24.14 -4.16
N ALA A 236 6.61 23.14 -3.86
CA ALA A 236 6.67 21.90 -4.63
C ALA A 236 5.34 21.12 -4.57
N TYR A 237 4.62 21.17 -3.44
CA TYR A 237 3.29 20.61 -3.29
C TYR A 237 2.27 21.34 -4.16
N GLU A 238 2.18 22.66 -4.04
CA GLU A 238 1.16 23.48 -4.71
C GLU A 238 1.30 23.47 -6.24
N ASN A 239 2.54 23.42 -6.74
CA ASN A 239 2.81 23.44 -8.19
C ASN A 239 3.01 22.04 -8.78
N GLY A 240 3.11 21.00 -7.97
CA GLY A 240 3.39 19.64 -8.43
C GLY A 240 4.74 19.49 -9.16
N GLN A 241 5.66 20.42 -8.93
CA GLN A 241 6.95 20.50 -9.62
C GLN A 241 8.12 20.34 -8.65
N ARG A 242 9.30 20.02 -9.19
CA ARG A 242 10.54 19.97 -8.43
C ARG A 242 11.00 21.37 -8.03
N ALA A 243 11.47 21.54 -6.81
CA ALA A 243 12.00 22.79 -6.29
C ALA A 243 13.26 22.56 -5.43
N GLY A 244 14.02 23.61 -5.20
CA GLY A 244 15.21 23.58 -4.35
C GLY A 244 16.51 23.47 -5.13
N VAL A 245 17.56 22.96 -4.45
CA VAL A 245 18.90 22.86 -5.01
C VAL A 245 18.91 22.12 -6.36
N THR A 246 19.73 22.55 -7.30
CA THR A 246 19.80 22.04 -8.70
C THR A 246 18.57 22.32 -9.58
N THR A 247 17.64 23.16 -9.13
CA THR A 247 16.47 23.58 -9.91
C THR A 247 16.48 25.08 -10.18
N THR A 248 15.59 25.55 -11.05
CA THR A 248 15.39 26.98 -11.33
C THR A 248 14.63 27.71 -10.22
N HIS A 249 13.91 26.97 -9.35
CA HIS A 249 13.10 27.50 -8.27
C HIS A 249 13.75 27.19 -6.92
N PHE A 250 14.08 28.22 -6.14
CA PHE A 250 14.68 28.09 -4.81
C PHE A 250 16.04 27.39 -4.81
N SER A 251 16.93 27.75 -5.74
CA SER A 251 18.27 27.14 -5.88
C SER A 251 19.17 27.29 -4.65
N SER A 252 18.85 28.21 -3.73
CA SER A 252 19.55 28.43 -2.45
C SER A 252 19.13 27.44 -1.35
N ALA A 253 18.08 26.65 -1.54
CA ALA A 253 17.66 25.63 -0.59
C ALA A 253 18.72 24.54 -0.41
N LYS A 254 18.71 23.87 0.72
CA LYS A 254 19.66 22.79 1.04
C LYS A 254 19.23 21.44 0.46
N CYS A 255 17.93 21.29 0.22
CA CYS A 255 17.32 20.05 -0.30
C CYS A 255 16.80 20.23 -1.72
N LEU A 256 16.76 19.12 -2.45
CA LEU A 256 15.97 18.95 -3.66
C LEU A 256 14.61 18.38 -3.25
N TYR A 257 13.53 19.08 -3.52
CA TYR A 257 12.16 18.67 -3.22
C TYR A 257 11.48 18.13 -4.47
N LEU A 258 10.84 16.96 -4.31
CA LEU A 258 10.08 16.26 -5.35
C LEU A 258 8.70 15.93 -4.82
N SER A 259 7.67 16.26 -5.59
CA SER A 259 6.28 15.91 -5.26
C SER A 259 6.00 14.44 -5.55
N ILE A 260 5.35 13.75 -4.59
CA ILE A 260 4.78 12.42 -4.78
C ILE A 260 3.42 12.61 -5.40
N ARG A 261 3.30 12.40 -6.72
CA ARG A 261 2.05 12.68 -7.44
C ARG A 261 1.67 11.55 -8.37
N SER A 262 0.35 11.33 -8.52
CA SER A 262 -0.24 10.54 -9.58
C SER A 262 -1.29 11.38 -10.30
N GLY A 263 -1.14 11.56 -11.60
CA GLY A 263 -1.93 12.50 -12.37
C GLY A 263 -1.81 13.94 -11.87
N GLU A 264 -2.94 14.54 -11.50
CA GLU A 264 -3.03 15.90 -10.93
C GLU A 264 -2.94 15.91 -9.40
N SER A 265 -3.12 14.75 -8.74
CA SER A 265 -3.15 14.64 -7.28
C SER A 265 -1.75 14.52 -6.70
N VAL A 266 -1.45 15.36 -5.69
CA VAL A 266 -0.19 15.31 -4.93
C VAL A 266 -0.47 14.74 -3.54
N TYR A 267 0.21 13.66 -3.18
CA TYR A 267 0.03 12.93 -1.92
C TYR A 267 1.05 13.30 -0.84
N GLY A 268 2.17 13.89 -1.25
CA GLY A 268 3.26 14.28 -0.36
C GLY A 268 4.43 14.90 -1.10
N VAL A 269 5.47 15.26 -0.35
CA VAL A 269 6.72 15.82 -0.87
C VAL A 269 7.89 15.14 -0.19
N ILE A 270 8.92 14.78 -0.96
CA ILE A 270 10.18 14.24 -0.46
C ILE A 270 11.29 15.25 -0.73
N GLY A 271 12.02 15.62 0.32
CA GLY A 271 13.22 16.45 0.28
C GLY A 271 14.50 15.63 0.47
N ILE A 272 15.47 15.81 -0.40
CA ILE A 272 16.75 15.09 -0.36
C ILE A 272 17.88 16.12 -0.27
N PRO A 273 18.67 16.10 0.81
CA PRO A 273 19.84 16.96 0.92
C PRO A 273 20.85 16.64 -0.17
N VAL A 274 21.17 17.64 -1.00
CA VAL A 274 22.20 17.51 -2.05
C VAL A 274 23.42 18.32 -1.60
N LYS A 275 24.47 17.61 -1.16
CA LYS A 275 25.79 18.19 -0.92
C LYS A 275 26.52 18.35 -2.25
N LYS A 276 27.78 18.85 -2.22
CA LYS A 276 28.63 19.14 -3.40
C LYS A 276 28.74 17.97 -4.40
N ASP A 277 28.44 16.75 -4.04
CA ASP A 277 28.37 15.62 -4.96
C ASP A 277 26.98 15.59 -5.61
N ALA A 278 26.91 16.03 -6.87
CA ALA A 278 25.70 15.93 -7.68
C ALA A 278 25.19 14.47 -7.69
N MET A 279 23.88 14.31 -7.64
CA MET A 279 23.25 12.99 -7.78
C MET A 279 23.53 12.45 -9.18
N ASP A 280 24.01 11.21 -9.26
CA ASP A 280 24.22 10.54 -10.54
C ASP A 280 22.89 10.30 -11.27
N SER A 281 22.94 10.29 -12.61
CA SER A 281 21.75 10.06 -13.46
C SER A 281 21.04 8.73 -13.14
N PHE A 282 21.79 7.72 -12.72
CA PHE A 282 21.23 6.43 -12.32
C PHE A 282 20.52 6.50 -10.95
N GLU A 283 21.15 7.14 -9.95
CA GLU A 283 20.53 7.40 -8.64
C GLU A 283 19.24 8.21 -8.79
N TYR A 284 19.26 9.25 -9.63
CA TYR A 284 18.08 10.07 -9.91
C TYR A 284 16.95 9.28 -10.59
N SER A 285 17.30 8.39 -11.52
CA SER A 285 16.33 7.49 -12.18
C SER A 285 15.67 6.51 -11.19
N ILE A 286 16.44 5.94 -10.26
CA ILE A 286 15.92 5.07 -9.20
C ILE A 286 14.99 5.86 -8.28
N LEU A 287 15.43 7.04 -7.84
CA LEU A 287 14.63 7.93 -6.98
C LEU A 287 13.26 8.21 -7.59
N LEU A 288 13.20 8.66 -8.85
CA LEU A 288 11.94 8.92 -9.54
C LEU A 288 11.07 7.69 -9.66
N SER A 289 11.68 6.53 -9.94
CA SER A 289 10.94 5.28 -10.04
C SER A 289 10.30 4.88 -8.71
N VAL A 290 11.02 4.98 -7.60
CA VAL A 290 10.49 4.67 -6.26
C VAL A 290 9.43 5.68 -5.82
N ILE A 291 9.60 6.97 -6.14
CA ILE A 291 8.58 8.00 -5.86
C ILE A 291 7.29 7.73 -6.65
N ASN A 292 7.39 7.30 -7.91
CA ASN A 292 6.23 6.96 -8.73
C ASN A 292 5.48 5.73 -8.17
N GLU A 293 6.21 4.68 -7.75
CA GLU A 293 5.59 3.53 -7.08
C GLU A 293 4.91 3.93 -5.76
N CYS A 294 5.53 4.81 -4.98
CA CYS A 294 4.92 5.37 -3.78
C CYS A 294 3.62 6.11 -4.08
N ALA A 295 3.62 6.96 -5.12
CA ALA A 295 2.44 7.72 -5.55
C ALA A 295 1.29 6.79 -5.96
N LEU A 296 1.59 5.75 -6.75
CA LEU A 296 0.61 4.74 -7.16
C LEU A 296 0.04 3.96 -5.97
N ALA A 297 0.90 3.57 -5.03
CA ALA A 297 0.46 2.88 -3.82
C ALA A 297 -0.45 3.76 -2.95
N MET A 298 -0.15 5.07 -2.81
CA MET A 298 -0.97 6.03 -2.09
C MET A 298 -2.33 6.24 -2.77
N GLU A 299 -2.35 6.39 -4.10
CA GLU A 299 -3.57 6.50 -4.89
C GLU A 299 -4.45 5.25 -4.71
N ASN A 300 -3.89 4.06 -4.84
CA ASN A 300 -4.61 2.81 -4.66
C ASN A 300 -5.19 2.68 -3.25
N SER A 301 -4.44 3.06 -2.21
CA SER A 301 -4.90 3.08 -0.82
C SER A 301 -6.08 4.04 -0.62
N GLN A 302 -6.00 5.24 -1.20
CA GLN A 302 -7.08 6.23 -1.11
C GLN A 302 -8.33 5.78 -1.86
N ASN A 303 -8.18 5.26 -3.07
CA ASN A 303 -9.27 4.70 -3.87
C ASN A 303 -9.96 3.51 -3.17
N ALA A 304 -9.21 2.67 -2.46
CA ALA A 304 -9.75 1.56 -1.68
C ALA A 304 -10.64 2.08 -0.54
N ILE A 305 -10.17 3.07 0.22
CA ILE A 305 -10.95 3.70 1.31
C ILE A 305 -12.23 4.36 0.78
N GLU A 306 -12.14 5.05 -0.34
CA GLU A 306 -13.29 5.70 -0.97
C GLU A 306 -14.33 4.68 -1.48
N LYS A 307 -13.87 3.61 -2.12
CA LYS A 307 -14.74 2.50 -2.55
C LYS A 307 -15.45 1.83 -1.36
N GLU A 308 -14.74 1.58 -0.26
CA GLU A 308 -15.34 1.01 0.95
C GLU A 308 -16.41 1.95 1.53
N LYS A 309 -16.12 3.25 1.64
CA LYS A 309 -17.08 4.25 2.08
C LYS A 309 -18.33 4.28 1.20
N ASN A 310 -18.14 4.30 -0.12
CA ASN A 310 -19.25 4.31 -1.07
C ASN A 310 -20.07 3.00 -1.01
N ALA A 311 -19.43 1.86 -0.80
CA ALA A 311 -20.12 0.57 -0.62
C ALA A 311 -20.98 0.56 0.67
N ILE A 312 -20.49 1.12 1.78
CA ILE A 312 -21.26 1.26 3.03
C ILE A 312 -22.44 2.19 2.82
N LEU A 313 -22.26 3.32 2.15
CA LEU A 313 -23.36 4.26 1.84
C LEU A 313 -24.42 3.60 0.96
N ALA A 314 -24.03 2.92 -0.11
CA ALA A 314 -24.94 2.19 -1.00
C ALA A 314 -25.73 1.12 -0.26
N LYS A 315 -25.07 0.35 0.64
CA LYS A 315 -25.71 -0.67 1.47
C LYS A 315 -26.75 -0.06 2.43
N ASN A 316 -26.42 1.09 3.03
CA ASN A 316 -27.35 1.81 3.91
C ASN A 316 -28.59 2.32 3.14
N GLU A 317 -28.41 2.87 1.94
CA GLU A 317 -29.52 3.28 1.09
C GLU A 317 -30.39 2.10 0.64
N GLN A 318 -29.77 0.96 0.30
CA GLN A 318 -30.51 -0.26 -0.02
C GLN A 318 -31.35 -0.76 1.17
N LEU A 319 -30.77 -0.79 2.38
CA LEU A 319 -31.49 -1.16 3.60
C LEU A 319 -32.66 -0.22 3.87
N ARG A 320 -32.49 1.09 3.67
CA ARG A 320 -33.59 2.07 3.77
C ARG A 320 -34.72 1.77 2.81
N ALA A 321 -34.39 1.51 1.54
CA ALA A 321 -35.38 1.21 0.51
C ALA A 321 -36.15 -0.08 0.82
N ASP A 322 -35.46 -1.11 1.27
CA ASP A 322 -36.08 -2.40 1.62
C ASP A 322 -36.98 -2.28 2.85
N LEU A 323 -36.56 -1.52 3.88
CA LEU A 323 -37.41 -1.21 5.05
C LEU A 323 -38.65 -0.45 4.64
N LEU A 324 -38.58 0.59 3.81
CA LEU A 324 -39.75 1.34 3.35
C LEU A 324 -40.69 0.47 2.54
N ARG A 325 -40.18 -0.46 1.74
CA ARG A 325 -40.99 -1.39 0.97
C ARG A 325 -41.74 -2.37 1.89
N ALA A 326 -41.03 -2.94 2.87
CA ALA A 326 -41.63 -3.85 3.87
C ALA A 326 -42.75 -3.15 4.68
N ILE A 327 -42.46 -1.95 5.21
CA ILE A 327 -43.42 -1.15 5.97
C ILE A 327 -44.64 -0.79 5.10
N SER A 328 -44.44 -0.40 3.83
CA SER A 328 -45.55 -0.08 2.93
C SER A 328 -46.45 -1.28 2.67
N HIS A 329 -45.87 -2.49 2.56
CA HIS A 329 -46.63 -3.73 2.42
C HIS A 329 -47.42 -4.02 3.67
N ASP A 330 -46.81 -3.95 4.84
CA ASP A 330 -47.43 -4.29 6.13
C ASP A 330 -48.50 -3.28 6.53
N LEU A 331 -48.40 -2.01 6.17
CA LEU A 331 -49.45 -1.01 6.37
C LEU A 331 -50.64 -1.20 5.41
N ARG A 332 -50.38 -1.67 4.17
CA ARG A 332 -51.46 -1.81 3.17
C ARG A 332 -52.48 -2.90 3.55
N THR A 333 -52.03 -3.99 4.10
CA THR A 333 -52.90 -5.14 4.42
C THR A 333 -54.02 -4.77 5.38
N PRO A 334 -53.75 -4.22 6.59
CA PRO A 334 -54.82 -3.83 7.52
C PRO A 334 -55.66 -2.65 7.00
N LEU A 335 -55.04 -1.72 6.25
CA LEU A 335 -55.79 -0.64 5.61
C LEU A 335 -56.82 -1.16 4.59
N CYS A 336 -56.46 -2.17 3.78
CA CYS A 336 -57.41 -2.83 2.88
C CYS A 336 -58.50 -3.58 3.62
N SER A 337 -58.19 -4.23 4.76
CA SER A 337 -59.14 -4.90 5.63
C SER A 337 -60.14 -3.90 6.23
N ILE A 338 -59.65 -2.84 6.85
CA ILE A 338 -60.50 -1.75 7.39
C ILE A 338 -61.42 -1.19 6.33
N SER A 339 -60.86 -0.87 5.14
CA SER A 339 -61.63 -0.30 4.03
C SER A 339 -62.72 -1.26 3.52
N GLY A 340 -62.35 -2.56 3.36
CA GLY A 340 -63.29 -3.59 2.92
C GLY A 340 -64.42 -3.84 3.94
N ASN A 341 -64.07 -3.91 5.22
CA ASN A 341 -65.03 -4.04 6.31
C ASN A 341 -65.98 -2.86 6.44
N ALA A 342 -65.45 -1.63 6.28
CA ALA A 342 -66.24 -0.43 6.26
C ALA A 342 -67.16 -0.36 5.03
N ASP A 343 -66.69 -0.79 3.85
CA ASP A 343 -67.53 -0.86 2.63
C ASP A 343 -68.68 -1.87 2.77
N MET A 344 -68.42 -3.04 3.41
CA MET A 344 -69.45 -4.03 3.74
C MET A 344 -70.54 -3.44 4.64
N LEU A 345 -70.19 -2.66 5.65
CA LEU A 345 -71.15 -2.02 6.55
C LEU A 345 -71.95 -0.96 5.79
N LEU A 346 -71.36 -0.14 4.94
CA LEU A 346 -72.00 0.92 4.20
C LEU A 346 -72.97 0.43 3.14
N ASN A 347 -72.64 -0.63 2.40
CA ASN A 347 -73.42 -1.09 1.27
C ASN A 347 -74.40 -2.22 1.61
N ASN A 348 -74.16 -3.00 2.68
CA ASN A 348 -74.99 -4.18 3.04
C ASN A 348 -75.58 -4.14 4.46
N GLU A 349 -75.66 -3.00 5.11
CA GLU A 349 -76.06 -2.83 6.50
C GLU A 349 -77.37 -3.54 6.81
N ARG A 350 -78.37 -3.56 5.90
CA ARG A 350 -79.71 -4.18 6.08
C ARG A 350 -79.68 -5.69 5.94
N CYS A 351 -78.67 -6.28 5.38
CA CYS A 351 -78.55 -7.74 5.14
C CYS A 351 -77.64 -8.44 6.15
N LEU A 352 -76.95 -7.71 7.01
CA LEU A 352 -76.05 -8.25 8.03
C LEU A 352 -76.79 -8.43 9.34
N ASP A 353 -76.59 -9.57 9.99
CA ASP A 353 -77.05 -9.81 11.34
C ASP A 353 -76.19 -9.06 12.37
N ASP A 354 -76.75 -8.86 13.58
CA ASP A 354 -76.07 -8.07 14.62
C ASP A 354 -74.74 -8.71 15.09
N ILE A 355 -74.57 -10.01 15.01
CA ILE A 355 -73.35 -10.72 15.36
C ILE A 355 -72.22 -10.40 14.33
N THR A 356 -72.57 -10.49 13.05
CA THR A 356 -71.63 -10.16 11.97
C THR A 356 -71.22 -8.70 12.00
N LYS A 357 -72.19 -7.77 12.27
CA LYS A 357 -71.86 -6.34 12.44
C LYS A 357 -70.86 -6.13 13.58
N GLN A 358 -71.11 -6.77 14.74
CA GLN A 358 -70.22 -6.63 15.88
C GLN A 358 -68.80 -7.16 15.56
N GLN A 359 -68.73 -8.29 14.85
CA GLN A 359 -67.44 -8.83 14.42
C GLN A 359 -66.70 -7.85 13.51
N ILE A 360 -67.36 -7.28 12.51
CA ILE A 360 -66.77 -6.31 11.59
C ILE A 360 -66.27 -5.07 12.34
N TYR A 361 -67.04 -4.55 13.31
CA TYR A 361 -66.56 -3.42 14.13
C TYR A 361 -65.32 -3.77 14.94
N THR A 362 -65.25 -4.98 15.48
CA THR A 362 -64.11 -5.48 16.23
C THR A 362 -62.87 -5.61 15.32
N ASP A 363 -63.04 -6.18 14.11
CA ASP A 363 -61.96 -6.33 13.15
C ASP A 363 -61.38 -4.97 12.69
N ILE A 364 -62.26 -3.98 12.43
CA ILE A 364 -61.83 -2.62 12.12
C ILE A 364 -61.05 -1.99 13.26
N TYR A 365 -61.52 -2.17 14.50
CA TYR A 365 -60.86 -1.63 15.69
C TYR A 365 -59.49 -2.29 15.92
N ASP A 366 -59.42 -3.60 15.85
CA ASP A 366 -58.19 -4.37 16.06
C ASP A 366 -57.12 -4.01 14.98
N ASP A 367 -57.51 -3.88 13.70
CA ASP A 367 -56.63 -3.47 12.61
C ASP A 367 -56.15 -2.02 12.78
N ALA A 368 -57.00 -1.11 13.27
CA ALA A 368 -56.62 0.28 13.53
C ALA A 368 -55.61 0.39 14.69
N GLU A 369 -55.84 -0.29 15.81
CA GLU A 369 -54.93 -0.37 16.95
C GLU A 369 -53.57 -0.93 16.55
N TRP A 370 -53.58 -1.99 15.72
CA TRP A 370 -52.33 -2.55 15.17
C TRP A 370 -51.53 -1.54 14.33
N LEU A 371 -52.21 -0.77 13.46
CA LEU A 371 -51.59 0.29 12.64
C LEU A 371 -50.97 1.37 13.51
N ILE A 372 -51.65 1.80 14.58
CA ILE A 372 -51.13 2.78 15.54
C ILE A 372 -49.79 2.27 16.12
N GLY A 373 -49.76 1.00 16.57
CA GLY A 373 -48.55 0.39 17.10
C GLY A 373 -47.39 0.33 16.10
N VAL A 374 -47.67 0.00 14.83
CA VAL A 374 -46.64 -0.01 13.77
C VAL A 374 -46.07 1.41 13.52
N VAL A 375 -46.93 2.43 13.47
CA VAL A 375 -46.51 3.83 13.28
C VAL A 375 -45.67 4.31 14.46
N GLU A 376 -46.03 4.02 15.68
CA GLU A 376 -45.27 4.39 16.89
C GLU A 376 -43.88 3.73 16.91
N ASN A 377 -43.79 2.46 16.53
CA ASN A 377 -42.55 1.72 16.41
C ASN A 377 -41.64 2.36 15.33
N LEU A 378 -42.20 2.73 14.17
CA LEU A 378 -41.46 3.38 13.09
C LEU A 378 -40.91 4.77 13.52
N LEU A 379 -41.74 5.55 14.22
CA LEU A 379 -41.34 6.84 14.77
C LEU A 379 -40.21 6.69 15.82
N SER A 380 -40.24 5.65 16.60
CA SER A 380 -39.21 5.34 17.59
C SER A 380 -37.88 4.98 16.93
N VAL A 381 -37.91 4.15 15.87
CA VAL A 381 -36.71 3.80 15.07
C VAL A 381 -36.12 5.03 14.37
N THR A 382 -36.96 5.89 13.78
CA THR A 382 -36.47 7.12 13.10
C THR A 382 -35.84 8.11 14.09
N ARG A 383 -36.41 8.30 15.28
CA ARG A 383 -35.83 9.14 16.35
C ARG A 383 -34.49 8.61 16.87
N LEU A 384 -34.32 7.28 16.93
CA LEU A 384 -33.04 6.63 17.28
C LEU A 384 -31.98 6.92 16.23
N ASN A 385 -32.29 6.73 14.95
CA ASN A 385 -31.34 6.94 13.85
C ASN A 385 -30.90 8.40 13.68
N ASP A 386 -31.79 9.35 13.93
CA ASP A 386 -31.51 10.79 13.86
C ASP A 386 -30.68 11.31 15.06
N GLY A 387 -30.38 10.45 16.04
CA GLY A 387 -29.68 10.85 17.28
C GLY A 387 -30.49 11.83 18.14
N ARG A 388 -31.79 12.01 17.84
CA ARG A 388 -32.68 12.93 18.56
C ARG A 388 -33.30 12.32 19.82
N LEU A 389 -33.11 11.01 20.02
CA LEU A 389 -33.60 10.32 21.22
C LEU A 389 -32.69 10.69 22.39
N LYS A 390 -33.17 11.57 23.27
CA LYS A 390 -32.50 11.86 24.55
C LYS A 390 -32.83 10.73 25.52
N ILE A 391 -31.94 9.76 25.66
CA ILE A 391 -32.02 8.68 26.63
C ILE A 391 -31.86 9.29 28.02
N LYS A 392 -32.82 9.06 28.89
CA LYS A 392 -32.82 9.49 30.31
C LYS A 392 -32.57 8.28 31.21
N PHE A 393 -31.34 8.11 31.59
CA PHE A 393 -30.97 7.07 32.52
C PHE A 393 -31.37 7.46 33.95
N THR A 394 -32.05 6.53 34.66
CA THR A 394 -32.44 6.63 36.08
C THR A 394 -32.20 5.30 36.73
N ASP A 395 -31.89 5.31 38.01
CA ASP A 395 -31.76 4.09 38.81
C ASP A 395 -33.14 3.63 39.23
N GLN A 396 -33.56 2.44 38.77
CA GLN A 396 -34.88 1.89 39.02
C GLN A 396 -34.81 0.41 39.40
N LEU A 397 -35.78 -0.02 40.19
CA LEU A 397 -35.95 -1.42 40.58
C LEU A 397 -36.52 -2.23 39.41
N LEU A 398 -35.88 -3.36 39.11
CA LEU A 398 -36.25 -4.19 37.98
C LEU A 398 -37.65 -4.80 38.10
N ASP A 399 -38.05 -5.20 39.29
CA ASP A 399 -39.39 -5.74 39.62
C ASP A 399 -40.49 -4.71 39.35
N GLU A 400 -40.28 -3.42 39.69
CA GLU A 400 -41.24 -2.34 39.38
C GLU A 400 -41.39 -2.14 37.87
N VAL A 401 -40.31 -2.20 37.11
CA VAL A 401 -40.33 -2.05 35.65
C VAL A 401 -41.05 -3.24 34.99
N ILE A 402 -40.85 -4.46 35.48
CA ILE A 402 -41.54 -5.64 35.01
C ILE A 402 -43.04 -5.51 35.34
N ALA A 403 -43.37 -5.11 36.57
CA ALA A 403 -44.80 -4.96 37.00
C ALA A 403 -45.52 -3.88 36.18
N GLU A 404 -44.85 -2.77 35.86
CA GLU A 404 -45.41 -1.70 35.01
C GLU A 404 -45.60 -2.18 33.58
N SER A 405 -44.63 -2.95 33.02
CA SER A 405 -44.74 -3.53 31.69
C SER A 405 -45.96 -4.46 31.55
N LEU A 406 -46.28 -5.24 32.61
CA LEU A 406 -47.44 -6.12 32.63
C LEU A 406 -48.77 -5.33 32.64
N ARG A 407 -48.82 -4.13 33.19
CA ARG A 407 -50.02 -3.27 33.14
C ARG A 407 -50.34 -2.75 31.75
N HIS A 408 -49.33 -2.65 30.89
CA HIS A 408 -49.48 -2.18 29.52
C HIS A 408 -49.87 -3.28 28.52
N ILE A 409 -49.93 -4.55 28.96
CA ILE A 409 -50.32 -5.66 28.11
C ILE A 409 -51.84 -5.69 27.97
N SER A 410 -52.33 -5.87 26.75
CA SER A 410 -53.78 -5.92 26.46
C SER A 410 -54.49 -7.09 27.15
N ARG A 411 -55.81 -6.97 27.40
CA ARG A 411 -56.65 -7.97 28.11
C ARG A 411 -56.66 -9.38 27.49
N LYS A 412 -56.04 -9.59 26.35
CA LYS A 412 -55.91 -10.94 25.71
C LYS A 412 -54.99 -11.91 26.49
N HIS A 413 -54.34 -11.46 27.56
CA HIS A 413 -53.47 -12.31 28.40
C HIS A 413 -54.25 -13.25 29.37
N ASP A 414 -55.56 -13.07 29.56
CA ASP A 414 -56.36 -13.94 30.45
C ASP A 414 -56.34 -15.43 30.04
N ALA A 415 -55.96 -15.72 28.78
CA ALA A 415 -55.80 -17.08 28.26
C ALA A 415 -54.42 -17.71 28.56
N TYR A 416 -53.47 -16.96 29.13
CA TYR A 416 -52.10 -17.40 29.40
C TYR A 416 -51.77 -17.25 30.89
N LYS A 417 -50.92 -18.14 31.40
CA LYS A 417 -50.41 -18.05 32.77
C LYS A 417 -49.05 -17.31 32.74
N ILE A 418 -49.04 -16.04 33.19
CA ILE A 418 -47.77 -15.27 33.29
C ILE A 418 -47.19 -15.50 34.69
N GLN A 419 -45.96 -16.00 34.75
CA GLN A 419 -45.15 -16.16 35.97
C GLN A 419 -44.00 -15.17 35.97
N VAL A 420 -43.80 -14.47 37.07
CA VAL A 420 -42.66 -13.53 37.23
C VAL A 420 -41.76 -14.07 38.32
N GLU A 421 -40.53 -14.31 37.98
CA GLU A 421 -39.44 -14.74 38.88
C GLU A 421 -38.36 -13.66 38.84
N CYS A 422 -38.31 -12.75 39.80
CA CYS A 422 -37.32 -11.70 39.88
C CYS A 422 -36.56 -11.81 41.21
N GLU A 423 -35.22 -11.72 41.15
CA GLU A 423 -34.40 -11.58 42.34
C GLU A 423 -34.74 -10.28 43.06
N GLU A 424 -34.75 -10.30 44.38
CA GLU A 424 -35.05 -9.11 45.20
C GLU A 424 -33.97 -8.01 45.01
N LEU A 425 -34.46 -6.75 44.89
CA LEU A 425 -33.63 -5.53 44.92
C LEU A 425 -32.56 -5.40 43.81
N ILE A 426 -32.89 -5.80 42.57
CA ILE A 426 -32.04 -5.48 41.43
C ILE A 426 -32.27 -4.02 41.02
N LEU A 427 -31.32 -3.14 41.36
CA LEU A 427 -31.30 -1.76 40.91
C LEU A 427 -30.49 -1.67 39.61
N ALA A 428 -31.09 -1.12 38.56
CA ALA A 428 -30.43 -0.98 37.26
C ALA A 428 -30.56 0.45 36.72
N HIS A 429 -29.48 0.92 36.10
CA HIS A 429 -29.40 2.25 35.47
C HIS A 429 -29.93 2.19 34.05
N MET A 430 -31.18 2.66 33.84
CA MET A 430 -31.90 2.46 32.57
C MET A 430 -32.83 3.64 32.24
N ASP A 431 -33.24 3.75 30.96
CA ASP A 431 -34.42 4.55 30.59
C ASP A 431 -35.65 3.67 30.69
N VAL A 432 -36.45 3.89 31.75
CA VAL A 432 -37.60 3.09 32.13
C VAL A 432 -38.59 2.93 30.98
N ARG A 433 -38.88 4.02 30.25
CA ARG A 433 -39.87 4.05 29.17
C ARG A 433 -39.44 3.12 28.01
N LEU A 434 -38.17 3.14 27.66
CA LEU A 434 -37.61 2.30 26.60
C LEU A 434 -37.63 0.82 27.01
N ILE A 435 -37.27 0.51 28.28
CA ILE A 435 -37.24 -0.85 28.77
C ILE A 435 -38.67 -1.41 28.89
N ILE A 436 -39.64 -0.62 29.37
CA ILE A 436 -41.06 -1.01 29.38
C ILE A 436 -41.49 -1.34 27.94
N GLN A 437 -41.21 -0.51 26.96
CA GLN A 437 -41.58 -0.78 25.57
C GLN A 437 -40.94 -2.05 25.02
N VAL A 438 -39.68 -2.34 25.37
CA VAL A 438 -39.01 -3.60 25.00
C VAL A 438 -39.69 -4.79 25.62
N LEU A 439 -40.02 -4.73 26.94
CA LEU A 439 -40.66 -5.81 27.63
C LEU A 439 -42.06 -6.07 27.11
N VAL A 440 -42.89 -5.05 26.90
CA VAL A 440 -44.21 -5.18 26.29
C VAL A 440 -44.12 -5.86 24.94
N ASN A 441 -43.22 -5.44 24.07
CA ASN A 441 -43.02 -6.08 22.76
C ASN A 441 -42.59 -7.53 22.84
N LEU A 442 -41.71 -7.89 23.79
CA LEU A 442 -41.30 -9.28 24.01
C LEU A 442 -42.45 -10.16 24.52
N ILE A 443 -43.23 -9.65 25.48
CA ILE A 443 -44.36 -10.39 26.06
C ILE A 443 -45.50 -10.52 25.04
N ASP A 444 -45.81 -9.49 24.28
CA ASP A 444 -46.79 -9.55 23.18
C ASP A 444 -46.37 -10.56 22.10
N ASN A 445 -45.11 -10.63 21.76
CA ASN A 445 -44.59 -11.65 20.87
C ASN A 445 -44.73 -13.06 21.46
N ALA A 446 -44.44 -13.23 22.75
CA ALA A 446 -44.64 -14.52 23.44
C ALA A 446 -46.09 -14.94 23.41
N ILE A 447 -47.04 -14.03 23.71
CA ILE A 447 -48.49 -14.28 23.65
C ILE A 447 -48.93 -14.66 22.23
N LYS A 448 -48.42 -13.97 21.21
CA LYS A 448 -48.79 -14.17 19.79
C LYS A 448 -48.33 -15.50 19.22
N TYR A 449 -47.15 -15.96 19.61
CA TYR A 449 -46.51 -17.12 18.99
C TYR A 449 -46.55 -18.38 19.85
N THR A 450 -47.10 -18.30 21.07
CA THR A 450 -47.21 -19.45 21.97
C THR A 450 -48.66 -19.99 21.96
N PRO A 451 -48.90 -21.35 22.03
CA PRO A 451 -50.22 -21.91 22.09
C PRO A 451 -51.00 -21.44 23.32
N GLN A 452 -52.31 -21.26 23.18
CA GLN A 452 -53.18 -20.88 24.30
C GLN A 452 -53.08 -21.88 25.46
N GLY A 453 -53.07 -21.40 26.70
CA GLY A 453 -52.94 -22.20 27.92
C GLY A 453 -51.48 -22.46 28.35
N SER A 454 -50.51 -21.99 27.60
CA SER A 454 -49.10 -22.06 27.98
C SER A 454 -48.75 -21.09 29.12
N THR A 455 -47.63 -21.36 29.79
CA THR A 455 -47.09 -20.49 30.83
C THR A 455 -45.95 -19.65 30.22
N ILE A 456 -46.01 -18.33 30.32
CA ILE A 456 -44.95 -17.39 29.92
C ILE A 456 -44.20 -17.00 31.20
N CYS A 457 -42.91 -17.27 31.26
CA CYS A 457 -42.08 -16.97 32.42
C CYS A 457 -41.19 -15.77 32.16
N ILE A 458 -41.28 -14.75 33.01
CA ILE A 458 -40.43 -13.56 32.97
C ILE A 458 -39.45 -13.66 34.13
N ARG A 459 -38.13 -13.78 33.81
CA ARG A 459 -37.09 -13.88 34.82
C ARG A 459 -36.23 -12.64 34.85
N GLY A 460 -36.00 -12.10 36.04
CA GLY A 460 -35.05 -11.03 36.32
C GLY A 460 -33.92 -11.53 37.21
N LEU A 461 -32.69 -11.55 36.71
CA LEU A 461 -31.53 -12.06 37.42
C LEU A 461 -30.38 -11.03 37.39
N ARG A 462 -29.49 -11.10 38.38
CA ARG A 462 -28.24 -10.35 38.39
C ARG A 462 -27.09 -11.25 37.96
N THR A 463 -26.50 -10.97 36.77
CA THR A 463 -25.39 -11.76 36.22
C THR A 463 -24.21 -10.83 35.90
N ASP A 464 -23.06 -11.11 36.47
CA ASP A 464 -21.81 -10.36 36.22
C ASP A 464 -21.92 -8.82 36.40
N GLY A 465 -22.68 -8.37 37.41
CA GLY A 465 -22.91 -6.96 37.68
C GLY A 465 -23.85 -6.24 36.71
N ARG A 466 -24.61 -7.02 35.91
CA ARG A 466 -25.63 -6.53 34.97
C ARG A 466 -26.99 -7.10 35.37
N ALA A 467 -28.07 -6.35 35.13
CA ALA A 467 -29.42 -6.86 35.20
C ALA A 467 -29.76 -7.59 33.89
N GLN A 468 -30.18 -8.83 33.97
CA GLN A 468 -30.61 -9.65 32.82
C GLN A 468 -32.12 -9.95 32.98
N ILE A 469 -32.87 -9.70 31.91
CA ILE A 469 -34.27 -10.07 31.84
C ILE A 469 -34.42 -11.07 30.71
N SER A 470 -35.14 -12.19 30.96
CA SER A 470 -35.57 -13.15 29.96
C SER A 470 -37.07 -13.31 29.95
N VAL A 471 -37.65 -13.55 28.77
CA VAL A 471 -39.06 -13.91 28.54
C VAL A 471 -39.04 -15.24 27.84
N GLU A 472 -39.57 -16.27 28.51
CA GLU A 472 -39.54 -17.68 28.07
C GLU A 472 -40.93 -18.25 27.92
#